data_2fab6f05edc7983f44682fbe1a50c8ba
#
_entry.id   2fab6f05edc7983f44682fbe1a50c8ba
#
_cell.length_a   1.000
_cell.length_b   1.000
_cell.length_c   1.000
_cell.angle_alpha   90.00
_cell.angle_beta   90.00
_cell.angle_gamma   90.00
#
_symmetry.space_group_name_H-M   'P 1'
#
loop_
_entity.id
_entity.type
_entity.pdbx_description
1 polymer ?
#
loop_
_entity_poly.entity_id
_entity_poly.type
_entity_poly.pdbx_seq_one_letter_code
_entity_poly.pdbx_strand_id
1 'polypeptide(L)'
;YTENHPRKEFTYTMKVHKTITYEYKNAPIPGGGYVTGLLYHPKQPGILYARTDIGGVYRYEYEKKCWKSLIDSVSMADISETFPIACALDEKKPERLYIMSGINGQGYGKFSISENYGETFIHKKIPVTVHGNLCGRGTGYRLVVDKKDENTLYFASQLDGLWKTTDRGDTWERLPLEENYMTCVWVSDDSKTIVAGTAGYTTRESDTLRGHSLYVSYDAGQTFEKLMQPENVMIHD
;
A
#
# COMPACT_ATOMS: atom_id res chain seq x y z
N TYR A 1 -21.86 -26.34 -23.63
CA TYR A 1 -20.70 -26.26 -24.53
C TYR A 1 -19.48 -26.00 -23.67
N THR A 2 -18.67 -27.05 -23.43
CA THR A 2 -17.38 -26.94 -22.74
C THR A 2 -16.31 -26.73 -23.79
N GLU A 3 -15.82 -25.53 -23.96
CA GLU A 3 -14.59 -25.29 -24.74
C GLU A 3 -13.39 -25.78 -23.92
N ASN A 4 -12.78 -26.85 -24.41
CA ASN A 4 -11.49 -27.34 -23.92
C ASN A 4 -10.40 -26.33 -24.31
N HIS A 5 -10.03 -25.43 -23.43
CA HIS A 5 -8.81 -24.70 -23.58
C HIS A 5 -7.63 -25.63 -23.24
N PRO A 6 -6.65 -25.80 -24.15
CA PRO A 6 -5.47 -26.60 -23.85
C PRO A 6 -4.71 -25.99 -22.69
N ARG A 7 -4.54 -26.77 -21.59
CA ARG A 7 -3.65 -26.38 -20.50
C ARG A 7 -2.24 -26.19 -21.05
N LYS A 8 -1.73 -24.97 -20.98
CA LYS A 8 -0.30 -24.73 -21.20
C LYS A 8 0.45 -25.21 -19.97
N GLU A 9 1.19 -26.29 -20.10
CA GLU A 9 2.13 -26.71 -19.06
C GLU A 9 3.37 -25.83 -19.16
N PHE A 10 3.72 -25.20 -18.06
CA PHE A 10 4.97 -24.45 -17.91
C PHE A 10 5.90 -25.26 -17.01
N THR A 11 7.03 -25.68 -17.54
CA THR A 11 8.08 -26.34 -16.75
C THR A 11 9.05 -25.28 -16.25
N TYR A 12 9.16 -25.12 -14.95
CA TYR A 12 10.14 -24.24 -14.32
C TYR A 12 11.27 -25.10 -13.74
N THR A 13 12.51 -24.81 -14.12
CA THR A 13 13.68 -25.38 -13.48
C THR A 13 14.08 -24.47 -12.34
N MET A 14 13.75 -24.87 -11.11
CA MET A 14 14.28 -24.18 -9.92
C MET A 14 15.72 -24.64 -9.66
N LYS A 15 16.67 -23.71 -9.73
CA LYS A 15 18.00 -23.94 -9.16
C LYS A 15 17.88 -23.78 -7.65
N VAL A 16 17.89 -24.86 -6.92
CA VAL A 16 18.00 -24.82 -5.46
C VAL A 16 19.40 -24.31 -5.12
N HIS A 17 19.50 -23.08 -4.73
CA HIS A 17 20.72 -22.52 -4.19
C HIS A 17 20.91 -23.05 -2.76
N LYS A 18 22.19 -23.19 -2.39
CA LYS A 18 22.74 -23.62 -1.09
C LYS A 18 21.80 -23.32 0.09
N THR A 19 21.61 -24.30 0.95
CA THR A 19 20.86 -24.16 2.20
C THR A 19 21.32 -22.91 2.97
N ILE A 20 20.46 -21.92 3.05
CA ILE A 20 20.71 -20.70 3.83
C ILE A 20 20.26 -21.01 5.26
N THR A 21 21.18 -20.90 6.20
CA THR A 21 20.84 -20.97 7.61
C THR A 21 20.23 -19.63 8.03
N TYR A 22 18.98 -19.63 8.45
CA TYR A 22 18.31 -18.45 8.96
C TYR A 22 18.51 -18.34 10.47
N GLU A 23 18.91 -17.17 10.92
CA GLU A 23 18.92 -16.80 12.33
C GLU A 23 17.76 -15.85 12.60
N TYR A 24 16.88 -16.22 13.53
CA TYR A 24 15.75 -15.39 13.94
C TYR A 24 16.14 -14.53 15.13
N LYS A 25 15.97 -13.23 15.00
CA LYS A 25 16.20 -12.25 16.07
C LYS A 25 15.01 -11.34 16.22
N ASN A 26 14.78 -10.85 17.43
CA ASN A 26 13.80 -9.80 17.66
C ASN A 26 14.25 -8.53 16.95
N ALA A 27 13.33 -7.88 16.25
CA ALA A 27 13.50 -6.54 15.70
C ALA A 27 12.75 -5.55 16.60
N PRO A 28 13.38 -5.01 17.66
CA PRO A 28 12.71 -4.15 18.60
C PRO A 28 12.32 -2.84 17.91
N ILE A 29 11.03 -2.64 17.71
CA ILE A 29 10.45 -1.38 17.26
C ILE A 29 10.07 -0.60 18.53
N PRO A 30 10.62 0.62 18.76
CA PRO A 30 10.34 1.40 19.93
C PRO A 30 8.98 2.09 19.83
N GLY A 31 7.90 1.36 19.98
CA GLY A 31 6.57 1.91 19.86
C GLY A 31 5.50 0.83 19.91
N GLY A 32 4.25 1.25 19.90
CA GLY A 32 3.10 0.36 19.89
C GLY A 32 2.62 0.01 18.49
N GLY A 33 1.72 -0.95 18.43
CA GLY A 33 1.01 -1.34 17.24
C GLY A 33 1.51 -2.63 16.60
N TYR A 34 0.67 -3.15 15.72
CA TYR A 34 0.96 -4.31 14.91
C TYR A 34 1.67 -3.86 13.62
N VAL A 35 2.81 -4.50 13.29
CA VAL A 35 3.51 -4.22 12.02
C VAL A 35 2.67 -4.73 10.86
N THR A 36 2.15 -3.82 10.08
CA THR A 36 1.24 -4.10 8.96
C THR A 36 1.95 -4.16 7.61
N GLY A 37 3.20 -3.76 7.53
CA GLY A 37 3.99 -3.87 6.30
C GLY A 37 5.43 -3.45 6.47
N LEU A 38 6.28 -4.02 5.63
CA LEU A 38 7.68 -3.67 5.47
C LEU A 38 7.91 -3.19 4.03
N LEU A 39 8.64 -2.09 3.87
CA LEU A 39 8.97 -1.53 2.57
C LEU A 39 10.49 -1.47 2.41
N TYR A 40 10.99 -2.23 1.44
CA TYR A 40 12.37 -2.12 0.97
C TYR A 40 12.41 -1.26 -0.29
N HIS A 41 13.43 -0.42 -0.41
CA HIS A 41 13.63 0.30 -1.67
C HIS A 41 14.16 -0.68 -2.74
N PRO A 42 13.48 -0.79 -3.91
CA PRO A 42 13.78 -1.84 -4.88
C PRO A 42 15.15 -1.70 -5.54
N LYS A 43 15.69 -0.48 -5.62
CA LYS A 43 16.96 -0.18 -6.31
C LYS A 43 18.08 0.30 -5.39
N GLN A 44 17.77 0.77 -4.18
CA GLN A 44 18.75 1.28 -3.24
C GLN A 44 18.81 0.39 -2.00
N PRO A 45 19.80 -0.47 -1.86
CA PRO A 45 20.00 -1.26 -0.66
C PRO A 45 20.17 -0.39 0.60
N GLY A 46 19.74 -0.90 1.73
CA GLY A 46 19.88 -0.21 3.01
C GLY A 46 18.74 0.77 3.36
N ILE A 47 17.72 0.86 2.53
CA ILE A 47 16.51 1.64 2.83
C ILE A 47 15.39 0.67 3.18
N LEU A 48 14.95 0.71 4.43
CA LEU A 48 13.89 -0.14 4.97
C LEU A 48 12.99 0.67 5.91
N TYR A 49 11.71 0.58 5.66
CA TYR A 49 10.67 1.15 6.52
C TYR A 49 9.73 0.07 7.04
N ALA A 50 9.19 0.30 8.24
CA ALA A 50 8.11 -0.49 8.82
C ALA A 50 6.90 0.40 9.05
N ARG A 51 5.73 -0.09 8.68
CA ARG A 51 4.44 0.55 8.92
C ARG A 51 3.70 -0.23 10.00
N THR A 52 3.13 0.48 10.97
CA THR A 52 2.27 -0.11 12.01
C THR A 52 0.84 0.40 11.88
N ASP A 53 -0.10 -0.24 12.55
CA ASP A 53 -1.52 0.15 12.51
C ASP A 53 -1.84 1.39 13.37
N ILE A 54 -1.12 1.61 14.48
CA ILE A 54 -1.40 2.71 15.41
C ILE A 54 -0.16 3.47 15.89
N GLY A 55 1.04 3.03 15.51
CA GLY A 55 2.31 3.59 15.98
C GLY A 55 3.08 4.36 14.91
N GLY A 56 2.47 4.58 13.73
CA GLY A 56 3.10 5.32 12.64
C GLY A 56 4.09 4.51 11.82
N VAL A 57 5.07 5.19 11.27
CA VAL A 57 6.09 4.64 10.37
C VAL A 57 7.46 4.75 11.01
N TYR A 58 8.28 3.74 10.79
CA TYR A 58 9.64 3.63 11.30
C TYR A 58 10.61 3.41 10.16
N ARG A 59 11.83 3.98 10.27
CA ARG A 59 12.96 3.68 9.39
C ARG A 59 14.00 2.87 10.13
N TYR A 60 14.53 1.82 9.49
CA TYR A 60 15.63 1.04 10.07
C TYR A 60 16.97 1.75 9.86
N GLU A 61 17.70 1.97 10.94
CA GLU A 61 19.05 2.54 10.92
C GLU A 61 20.08 1.41 11.06
N TYR A 62 20.67 0.98 9.95
CA TYR A 62 21.55 -0.18 9.89
C TYR A 62 22.79 -0.07 10.75
N GLU A 63 23.40 1.11 10.83
CA GLU A 63 24.57 1.36 11.66
C GLU A 63 24.29 1.21 13.15
N LYS A 64 23.13 1.71 13.58
CA LYS A 64 22.67 1.65 14.96
C LYS A 64 21.91 0.36 15.28
N LYS A 65 21.55 -0.43 14.26
CA LYS A 65 20.73 -1.65 14.36
C LYS A 65 19.42 -1.44 15.12
N CYS A 66 18.78 -0.32 14.89
CA CYS A 66 17.52 0.04 15.56
C CYS A 66 16.53 0.68 14.59
N TRP A 67 15.27 0.71 15.01
CA TRP A 67 14.21 1.43 14.31
C TRP A 67 14.09 2.84 14.87
N LYS A 68 14.09 3.83 13.98
CA LYS A 68 13.80 5.23 14.29
C LYS A 68 12.34 5.52 13.95
N SER A 69 11.58 6.02 14.92
CA SER A 69 10.24 6.56 14.65
C SER A 69 10.33 7.83 13.80
N LEU A 70 9.42 7.95 12.83
CA LEU A 70 9.35 9.12 11.95
C LEU A 70 8.26 10.12 12.38
N ILE A 71 7.50 9.80 13.42
CA ILE A 71 6.33 10.57 13.85
C ILE A 71 6.37 10.96 15.34
N ASP A 72 7.51 10.86 16.00
CA ASP A 72 7.62 11.20 17.43
C ASP A 72 7.26 12.66 17.74
N SER A 73 7.31 13.54 16.75
CA SER A 73 6.94 14.95 16.88
C SER A 73 5.45 15.23 16.65
N VAL A 74 4.66 14.21 16.30
CA VAL A 74 3.23 14.38 16.02
C VAL A 74 2.47 14.72 17.29
N SER A 75 1.73 15.82 17.25
CA SER A 75 0.87 16.25 18.36
C SER A 75 -0.45 15.45 18.41
N MET A 76 -1.13 15.49 19.55
CA MET A 76 -2.47 14.91 19.68
C MET A 76 -3.51 15.53 18.73
N ALA A 77 -3.28 16.76 18.26
CA ALA A 77 -4.13 17.40 17.28
C ALA A 77 -4.00 16.73 15.88
N ASP A 78 -2.86 16.11 15.63
CA ASP A 78 -2.53 15.44 14.37
C ASP A 78 -2.46 13.92 14.51
N ILE A 79 -3.12 13.37 15.51
CA ILE A 79 -3.08 11.93 15.85
C ILE A 79 -3.41 11.02 14.64
N SER A 80 -4.15 11.51 13.64
CA SER A 80 -4.43 10.78 12.41
C SER A 80 -3.16 10.33 11.67
N GLU A 81 -2.03 10.98 11.87
CA GLU A 81 -0.75 10.60 11.27
C GLU A 81 -0.18 9.30 11.85
N THR A 82 -0.59 8.95 13.07
CA THR A 82 -0.16 7.71 13.72
C THR A 82 -0.86 6.46 13.20
N PHE A 83 -1.82 6.62 12.29
CA PHE A 83 -2.61 5.52 11.69
C PHE A 83 -2.33 5.36 10.19
N PRO A 84 -1.10 4.97 9.79
CA PRO A 84 -0.77 4.79 8.39
C PRO A 84 -1.44 3.54 7.81
N ILE A 85 -2.12 3.69 6.67
CA ILE A 85 -2.68 2.57 5.92
C ILE A 85 -1.76 2.12 4.78
N ALA A 86 -0.98 3.05 4.23
CA ALA A 86 -0.10 2.77 3.11
C ALA A 86 1.15 3.64 3.14
N CYS A 87 2.24 3.09 2.60
CA CYS A 87 3.46 3.82 2.31
C CYS A 87 3.93 3.43 0.91
N ALA A 88 4.61 4.36 0.23
CA ALA A 88 5.26 4.12 -1.04
C ALA A 88 6.62 4.78 -1.11
N LEU A 89 7.53 4.19 -1.88
CA LEU A 89 8.85 4.72 -2.16
C LEU A 89 8.95 5.09 -3.65
N ASP A 90 9.66 6.15 -3.94
CA ASP A 90 9.96 6.53 -5.31
C ASP A 90 11.21 5.78 -5.78
N GLU A 91 11.09 4.93 -6.79
CA GLU A 91 12.21 4.13 -7.31
C GLU A 91 13.38 4.98 -7.87
N LYS A 92 13.10 6.22 -8.29
CA LYS A 92 14.09 7.14 -8.87
C LYS A 92 14.70 8.09 -7.84
N LYS A 93 13.98 8.32 -6.72
CA LYS A 93 14.37 9.22 -5.63
C LYS A 93 14.32 8.48 -4.30
N PRO A 94 15.39 7.78 -3.95
CA PRO A 94 15.42 6.91 -2.75
C PRO A 94 15.13 7.65 -1.44
N GLU A 95 15.40 8.94 -1.40
CA GLU A 95 15.12 9.82 -0.27
C GLU A 95 13.64 10.14 -0.08
N ARG A 96 12.80 9.84 -1.10
CA ARG A 96 11.38 10.19 -1.08
C ARG A 96 10.53 9.08 -0.49
N LEU A 97 9.73 9.44 0.50
CA LEU A 97 8.77 8.58 1.17
C LEU A 97 7.39 9.24 1.12
N TYR A 98 6.39 8.45 0.74
CA TYR A 98 4.99 8.83 0.78
C TYR A 98 4.26 8.01 1.84
N ILE A 99 3.39 8.66 2.63
CA ILE A 99 2.57 8.01 3.65
C ILE A 99 1.13 8.46 3.50
N MET A 100 0.23 7.49 3.46
CA MET A 100 -1.21 7.71 3.54
C MET A 100 -1.69 7.29 4.92
N SER A 101 -2.28 8.21 5.68
CA SER A 101 -2.73 7.97 7.04
C SER A 101 -4.10 8.58 7.31
N GLY A 102 -4.76 8.14 8.36
CA GLY A 102 -6.04 8.68 8.78
C GLY A 102 -6.76 7.80 9.78
N ILE A 103 -7.73 8.38 10.45
CA ILE A 103 -8.67 7.68 11.31
C ILE A 103 -10.09 8.13 11.00
N ASN A 104 -10.99 7.18 10.77
CA ASN A 104 -12.39 7.45 10.45
C ASN A 104 -13.06 8.27 11.57
N GLY A 105 -13.79 9.31 11.20
CA GLY A 105 -14.45 10.23 12.12
C GLY A 105 -13.61 11.46 12.51
N GLN A 106 -12.35 11.53 12.10
CA GLN A 106 -11.47 12.71 12.32
C GLN A 106 -11.25 13.56 11.05
N GLY A 107 -12.09 13.38 10.03
CA GLY A 107 -12.00 14.11 8.77
C GLY A 107 -11.35 13.31 7.65
N TYR A 108 -10.87 14.03 6.65
CA TYR A 108 -10.24 13.45 5.46
C TYR A 108 -8.90 12.78 5.78
N GLY A 109 -8.50 11.86 4.92
CA GLY A 109 -7.17 11.28 4.99
C GLY A 109 -6.06 12.34 4.87
N LYS A 110 -4.90 12.01 5.40
CA LYS A 110 -3.69 12.83 5.33
C LYS A 110 -2.67 12.14 4.43
N PHE A 111 -2.18 12.86 3.46
CA PHE A 111 -1.10 12.45 2.59
C PHE A 111 0.18 13.20 2.98
N SER A 112 1.20 12.46 3.37
CA SER A 112 2.46 13.02 3.86
C SER A 112 3.59 12.66 2.91
N ILE A 113 4.41 13.64 2.56
CA ILE A 113 5.53 13.52 1.63
C ILE A 113 6.80 13.93 2.35
N SER A 114 7.80 13.06 2.34
CA SER A 114 9.17 13.38 2.74
C SER A 114 10.09 13.34 1.54
N GLU A 115 10.99 14.28 1.45
CA GLU A 115 12.07 14.35 0.44
C GLU A 115 13.46 14.07 1.07
N ASN A 116 13.50 13.55 2.31
CA ASN A 116 14.73 13.35 3.07
C ASN A 116 14.64 12.15 4.02
N TYR A 117 14.22 11.01 3.49
CA TYR A 117 14.15 9.72 4.21
C TYR A 117 13.24 9.74 5.46
N GLY A 118 12.24 10.63 5.52
CA GLY A 118 11.33 10.74 6.64
C GLY A 118 11.81 11.66 7.77
N GLU A 119 12.87 12.48 7.56
CA GLU A 119 13.31 13.43 8.57
C GLU A 119 12.32 14.60 8.75
N THR A 120 11.72 15.04 7.64
CA THR A 120 10.66 16.06 7.63
C THR A 120 9.56 15.68 6.64
N PHE A 121 8.35 16.21 6.86
CA PHE A 121 7.20 15.96 6.03
C PHE A 121 6.46 17.24 5.63
N ILE A 122 5.93 17.22 4.41
CA ILE A 122 4.87 18.12 3.95
C ILE A 122 3.57 17.32 4.02
N HIS A 123 2.53 17.89 4.64
CA HIS A 123 1.25 17.24 4.83
C HIS A 123 0.17 17.88 3.97
N LYS A 124 -0.62 17.05 3.29
CA LYS A 124 -1.75 17.46 2.44
C LYS A 124 -3.02 16.76 2.93
N LYS A 125 -4.12 17.50 3.01
CA LYS A 125 -5.45 16.91 3.19
C LYS A 125 -5.94 16.39 1.85
N ILE A 126 -6.52 15.21 1.86
CA ILE A 126 -7.06 14.59 0.65
C ILE A 126 -8.56 14.32 0.81
N PRO A 127 -9.35 14.35 -0.28
CA PRO A 127 -10.79 14.13 -0.22
C PRO A 127 -11.18 12.65 -0.09
N VAL A 128 -10.30 11.81 0.47
CA VAL A 128 -10.46 10.37 0.55
C VAL A 128 -10.58 9.95 2.01
N THR A 129 -11.54 9.08 2.29
CA THR A 129 -11.69 8.49 3.63
C THR A 129 -10.61 7.46 3.86
N VAL A 130 -9.88 7.61 4.97
CA VAL A 130 -8.79 6.71 5.37
C VAL A 130 -8.96 6.26 6.81
N HIS A 131 -8.69 4.98 7.08
CA HIS A 131 -8.67 4.47 8.45
C HIS A 131 -7.59 3.39 8.61
N GLY A 132 -6.43 3.78 9.13
CA GLY A 132 -5.26 2.91 9.25
C GLY A 132 -5.40 1.72 10.21
N ASN A 133 -6.41 1.70 11.07
CA ASN A 133 -6.63 0.64 12.08
C ASN A 133 -7.95 -0.14 11.87
N LEU A 134 -8.44 -0.28 10.64
CA LEU A 134 -9.57 -1.17 10.32
C LEU A 134 -9.09 -2.55 9.83
N CYS A 135 -10.06 -3.46 9.67
CA CYS A 135 -9.85 -4.73 9.00
C CYS A 135 -9.21 -4.53 7.64
N GLY A 136 -8.27 -5.40 7.27
CA GLY A 136 -7.52 -5.27 6.02
C GLY A 136 -6.39 -4.23 6.06
N ARG A 137 -6.04 -3.69 7.23
CA ARG A 137 -4.88 -2.80 7.37
C ARG A 137 -3.55 -3.45 7.00
N GLY A 138 -3.49 -4.78 7.05
CA GLY A 138 -2.32 -5.57 6.62
C GLY A 138 -2.36 -6.01 5.16
N THR A 139 -3.42 -5.71 4.39
CA THR A 139 -3.47 -6.09 2.98
C THR A 139 -2.60 -5.18 2.12
N GLY A 140 -2.00 -5.76 1.12
CA GLY A 140 -1.33 -5.31 -0.08
C GLY A 140 -0.60 -3.99 -0.13
N TYR A 141 -0.08 -3.71 -1.29
CA TYR A 141 0.40 -2.38 -1.64
C TYR A 141 -0.78 -1.53 -2.07
N ARG A 142 -1.14 -0.54 -1.24
CA ARG A 142 -2.30 0.35 -1.47
C ARG A 142 -1.92 1.69 -2.07
N LEU A 143 -0.65 2.06 -1.99
CA LEU A 143 -0.11 3.31 -2.53
C LEU A 143 1.05 2.97 -3.45
N VAL A 144 0.98 3.43 -4.69
CA VAL A 144 1.98 3.14 -5.73
C VAL A 144 2.35 4.42 -6.45
N VAL A 145 3.64 4.65 -6.62
CA VAL A 145 4.17 5.72 -7.48
C VAL A 145 4.28 5.19 -8.90
N ASP A 146 3.82 5.96 -9.87
CA ASP A 146 3.96 5.63 -11.28
C ASP A 146 5.45 5.63 -11.69
N LYS A 147 5.88 4.61 -12.41
CA LYS A 147 7.30 4.46 -12.77
C LYS A 147 7.75 5.41 -13.88
N LYS A 148 6.83 5.93 -14.69
CA LYS A 148 7.15 6.92 -15.73
C LYS A 148 7.09 8.34 -15.22
N ASP A 149 6.06 8.65 -14.44
CA ASP A 149 5.80 9.99 -13.93
C ASP A 149 5.77 10.01 -12.39
N GLU A 150 6.82 10.54 -11.79
CA GLU A 150 6.96 10.65 -10.34
C GLU A 150 5.90 11.55 -9.65
N ASN A 151 5.14 12.32 -10.42
CA ASN A 151 4.03 13.12 -9.89
C ASN A 151 2.73 12.33 -9.84
N THR A 152 2.67 11.21 -10.53
CA THR A 152 1.49 10.35 -10.58
C THR A 152 1.58 9.26 -9.53
N LEU A 153 0.54 9.18 -8.70
CA LEU A 153 0.37 8.11 -7.70
C LEU A 153 -1.05 7.55 -7.77
N TYR A 154 -1.17 6.30 -7.37
CA TYR A 154 -2.45 5.60 -7.23
C TYR A 154 -2.64 5.16 -5.80
N PHE A 155 -3.85 5.33 -5.28
CA PHE A 155 -4.21 4.94 -3.92
C PHE A 155 -5.48 4.08 -3.90
N ALA A 156 -5.34 2.84 -3.43
CA ALA A 156 -6.42 1.90 -3.18
C ALA A 156 -7.00 2.12 -1.78
N SER A 157 -8.02 2.98 -1.67
CA SER A 157 -8.64 3.27 -0.40
C SER A 157 -9.37 2.04 0.15
N GLN A 158 -9.24 1.82 1.44
CA GLN A 158 -9.93 0.75 2.14
C GLN A 158 -11.46 0.94 2.15
N LEU A 159 -11.94 2.19 2.02
CA LEU A 159 -13.34 2.56 2.21
C LEU A 159 -13.94 3.35 1.05
N ASP A 160 -13.11 3.83 0.12
CA ASP A 160 -13.52 4.90 -0.82
C ASP A 160 -13.03 4.71 -2.26
N GLY A 161 -12.75 3.46 -2.66
CA GLY A 161 -12.40 3.11 -4.03
C GLY A 161 -10.94 3.40 -4.42
N LEU A 162 -10.69 3.45 -5.73
CA LEU A 162 -9.38 3.65 -6.33
C LEU A 162 -9.21 5.12 -6.75
N TRP A 163 -8.13 5.74 -6.30
CA TRP A 163 -7.84 7.15 -6.51
C TRP A 163 -6.50 7.36 -7.22
N LYS A 164 -6.43 8.45 -7.98
CA LYS A 164 -5.22 8.86 -8.72
C LYS A 164 -4.93 10.33 -8.49
N THR A 165 -3.67 10.68 -8.40
CA THR A 165 -3.16 12.04 -8.50
C THR A 165 -2.14 12.12 -9.64
N THR A 166 -2.03 13.27 -10.30
CA THR A 166 -1.01 13.56 -11.33
C THR A 166 -0.15 14.77 -10.98
N ASP A 167 -0.35 15.31 -9.79
CA ASP A 167 0.30 16.52 -9.27
C ASP A 167 0.89 16.30 -7.87
N ARG A 168 1.30 15.06 -7.60
CA ARG A 168 1.90 14.67 -6.32
C ARG A 168 1.00 14.97 -5.12
N GLY A 169 -0.30 14.71 -5.29
CA GLY A 169 -1.30 14.77 -4.24
C GLY A 169 -1.85 16.16 -3.93
N ASP A 170 -1.66 17.15 -4.79
CA ASP A 170 -2.37 18.43 -4.69
C ASP A 170 -3.84 18.26 -5.03
N THR A 171 -4.13 17.46 -6.06
CA THR A 171 -5.48 17.05 -6.41
C THR A 171 -5.58 15.53 -6.55
N TRP A 172 -6.75 14.99 -6.28
CA TRP A 172 -7.04 13.57 -6.39
C TRP A 172 -8.36 13.37 -7.13
N GLU A 173 -8.37 12.44 -8.08
CA GLU A 173 -9.56 11.99 -8.79
C GLU A 173 -9.85 10.53 -8.47
N ARG A 174 -11.12 10.19 -8.31
CA ARG A 174 -11.55 8.80 -8.17
C ARG A 174 -11.65 8.17 -9.55
N LEU A 175 -10.99 7.04 -9.74
CA LEU A 175 -11.09 6.28 -10.98
C LEU A 175 -12.45 5.57 -11.08
N PRO A 176 -12.94 5.29 -12.32
CA PRO A 176 -14.28 4.75 -12.58
C PRO A 176 -14.39 3.25 -12.26
N LEU A 177 -14.01 2.88 -11.03
CA LEU A 177 -14.22 1.57 -10.45
C LEU A 177 -15.34 1.69 -9.42
N GLU A 178 -16.43 0.93 -9.59
CA GLU A 178 -17.62 1.05 -8.74
C GLU A 178 -17.39 0.58 -7.30
N GLU A 179 -16.41 -0.29 -7.08
CA GLU A 179 -16.08 -0.85 -5.77
C GLU A 179 -15.45 0.16 -4.81
N ASN A 180 -15.87 0.13 -3.55
CA ASN A 180 -15.36 1.04 -2.54
C ASN A 180 -14.24 0.40 -1.69
N TYR A 181 -14.29 -0.91 -1.48
CA TYR A 181 -13.40 -1.60 -0.55
C TYR A 181 -12.22 -2.19 -1.30
N MET A 182 -11.15 -1.40 -1.43
CA MET A 182 -9.93 -1.84 -2.10
C MET A 182 -9.01 -2.60 -1.14
N THR A 183 -8.18 -3.50 -1.68
CA THR A 183 -7.14 -4.21 -0.93
C THR A 183 -5.74 -3.86 -1.41
N CYS A 184 -5.55 -3.73 -2.71
CA CYS A 184 -4.25 -3.43 -3.32
C CYS A 184 -4.43 -2.74 -4.67
N VAL A 185 -3.34 -2.17 -5.16
CA VAL A 185 -3.20 -1.66 -6.53
C VAL A 185 -1.79 -1.94 -7.03
N TRP A 186 -1.69 -2.31 -8.30
CA TRP A 186 -0.44 -2.44 -9.03
C TRP A 186 -0.54 -1.72 -10.37
N VAL A 187 0.58 -1.14 -10.82
CA VAL A 187 0.67 -0.40 -12.08
C VAL A 187 1.87 -0.91 -12.87
N SER A 188 1.66 -1.16 -14.16
CA SER A 188 2.72 -1.63 -15.06
C SER A 188 3.79 -0.56 -15.31
N ASP A 189 4.96 -1.00 -15.76
CA ASP A 189 6.09 -0.11 -16.06
C ASP A 189 5.80 0.88 -17.20
N ASP A 190 4.82 0.58 -18.03
CA ASP A 190 4.38 1.46 -19.13
C ASP A 190 3.21 2.39 -18.71
N SER A 191 2.75 2.30 -17.46
CA SER A 191 1.64 3.07 -16.88
C SER A 191 0.28 2.82 -17.53
N LYS A 192 0.14 1.80 -18.37
CA LYS A 192 -1.10 1.52 -19.09
C LYS A 192 -1.98 0.50 -18.38
N THR A 193 -1.35 -0.54 -17.82
CA THR A 193 -2.09 -1.57 -17.12
C THR A 193 -2.15 -1.27 -15.62
N ILE A 194 -3.36 -1.23 -15.09
CA ILE A 194 -3.61 -1.10 -13.65
C ILE A 194 -4.36 -2.34 -13.20
N VAL A 195 -3.89 -2.98 -12.15
CA VAL A 195 -4.58 -4.10 -11.50
C VAL A 195 -5.00 -3.67 -10.11
N ALA A 196 -6.25 -3.90 -9.75
CA ALA A 196 -6.80 -3.50 -8.47
C ALA A 196 -7.56 -4.66 -7.82
N GLY A 197 -7.21 -4.96 -6.57
CA GLY A 197 -7.88 -5.95 -5.75
C GLY A 197 -8.96 -5.31 -4.90
N THR A 198 -10.06 -6.04 -4.67
CA THR A 198 -11.17 -5.58 -3.83
C THR A 198 -11.50 -6.60 -2.75
N ALA A 199 -12.17 -6.15 -1.70
CA ALA A 199 -12.74 -7.00 -0.65
C ALA A 199 -14.25 -6.75 -0.55
N GLY A 200 -14.97 -7.74 -0.04
CA GLY A 200 -16.36 -7.56 0.37
C GLY A 200 -16.47 -6.68 1.61
N TYR A 201 -17.66 -6.18 1.88
CA TYR A 201 -17.96 -5.40 3.07
C TYR A 201 -17.65 -6.19 4.34
N THR A 202 -16.96 -5.56 5.29
CA THR A 202 -16.77 -6.09 6.63
C THR A 202 -17.72 -5.42 7.59
N THR A 203 -18.59 -6.18 8.24
CA THR A 203 -19.27 -5.67 9.42
C THR A 203 -18.30 -5.75 10.62
N ARG A 204 -18.43 -4.85 11.58
CA ARG A 204 -17.67 -4.91 12.85
C ARG A 204 -17.80 -6.25 13.60
N GLU A 205 -18.83 -7.02 13.30
CA GLU A 205 -19.15 -8.30 13.93
C GLU A 205 -18.38 -9.48 13.33
N SER A 206 -17.87 -9.36 12.12
CA SER A 206 -16.97 -10.36 11.54
C SER A 206 -15.77 -9.64 10.99
N ASP A 207 -14.65 -9.69 11.69
CA ASP A 207 -13.36 -9.15 11.24
C ASP A 207 -12.79 -9.83 9.99
N THR A 208 -13.61 -10.59 9.27
CA THR A 208 -13.26 -11.30 8.07
C THR A 208 -13.55 -10.45 6.84
N LEU A 209 -12.48 -9.96 6.22
CA LEU A 209 -12.55 -9.52 4.83
C LEU A 209 -12.95 -10.72 3.98
N ARG A 210 -14.08 -10.65 3.32
CA ARG A 210 -14.44 -11.67 2.33
C ARG A 210 -13.77 -11.32 1.02
N GLY A 211 -13.25 -12.34 0.34
CA GLY A 211 -12.71 -12.21 -1.00
C GLY A 211 -13.76 -11.62 -1.93
N HIS A 212 -13.32 -10.79 -2.86
CA HIS A 212 -14.21 -10.19 -3.82
C HIS A 212 -13.67 -10.33 -5.24
N SER A 213 -13.13 -9.30 -5.83
CA SER A 213 -12.79 -9.33 -7.24
C SER A 213 -11.43 -8.70 -7.53
N LEU A 214 -10.85 -9.16 -8.62
CA LEU A 214 -9.72 -8.50 -9.26
C LEU A 214 -10.25 -7.73 -10.48
N TYR A 215 -9.81 -6.52 -10.63
CA TYR A 215 -10.12 -5.65 -11.75
C TYR A 215 -8.85 -5.29 -12.51
N VAL A 216 -8.96 -5.15 -13.81
CA VAL A 216 -7.86 -4.72 -14.66
C VAL A 216 -8.31 -3.59 -15.58
N SER A 217 -7.42 -2.63 -15.76
CA SER A 217 -7.50 -1.59 -16.77
C SER A 217 -6.31 -1.75 -17.72
N TYR A 218 -6.51 -1.55 -19.00
CA TYR A 218 -5.45 -1.53 -20.03
C TYR A 218 -5.27 -0.15 -20.65
N ASP A 219 -5.99 0.84 -20.18
CA ASP A 219 -6.09 2.20 -20.71
C ASP A 219 -5.76 3.29 -19.66
N ALA A 220 -4.82 2.97 -18.76
CA ALA A 220 -4.36 3.86 -17.70
C ALA A 220 -5.47 4.30 -16.72
N GLY A 221 -6.47 3.44 -16.51
CA GLY A 221 -7.54 3.64 -15.54
C GLY A 221 -8.78 4.35 -16.09
N GLN A 222 -8.92 4.47 -17.41
CA GLN A 222 -10.13 5.05 -18.00
C GLN A 222 -11.32 4.08 -17.94
N THR A 223 -11.06 2.78 -18.12
CA THR A 223 -12.04 1.71 -17.96
C THR A 223 -11.47 0.55 -17.17
N PHE A 224 -12.34 -0.20 -16.50
CA PHE A 224 -11.97 -1.39 -15.75
C PHE A 224 -12.85 -2.57 -16.14
N GLU A 225 -12.24 -3.72 -16.34
CA GLU A 225 -12.94 -5.01 -16.48
C GLU A 225 -12.72 -5.89 -15.26
N LYS A 226 -13.77 -6.60 -14.89
CA LYS A 226 -13.73 -7.55 -13.78
C LYS A 226 -13.19 -8.87 -14.27
N LEU A 227 -12.12 -9.35 -13.64
CA LEU A 227 -11.60 -10.68 -13.88
C LEU A 227 -12.36 -11.70 -13.03
N MET A 228 -12.60 -12.89 -13.61
CA MET A 228 -13.13 -14.01 -12.83
C MET A 228 -12.11 -14.46 -11.79
N GLN A 229 -12.57 -14.66 -10.56
CA GLN A 229 -11.77 -15.27 -9.50
C GLN A 229 -12.57 -16.34 -8.79
N PRO A 230 -11.91 -17.33 -8.15
CA PRO A 230 -12.57 -18.31 -7.31
C PRO A 230 -13.33 -17.65 -6.17
N GLU A 231 -14.47 -18.21 -5.80
CA GLU A 231 -15.22 -17.78 -4.62
C GLU A 231 -14.36 -17.93 -3.34
N ASN A 232 -14.55 -17.02 -2.39
CA ASN A 232 -13.89 -17.01 -1.08
C ASN A 232 -12.35 -16.82 -1.11
N VAL A 233 -11.80 -16.25 -2.16
CA VAL A 233 -10.39 -15.84 -2.22
C VAL A 233 -10.29 -14.33 -2.04
N MET A 234 -9.51 -13.89 -1.06
CA MET A 234 -9.18 -12.49 -0.87
C MET A 234 -7.93 -12.15 -1.69
N ILE A 235 -8.03 -11.09 -2.48
CA ILE A 235 -6.84 -10.54 -3.15
C ILE A 235 -6.05 -9.75 -2.10
N HIS A 236 -4.83 -10.18 -1.85
CA HIS A 236 -4.00 -9.60 -0.79
C HIS A 236 -2.89 -8.71 -1.35
N ASP A 237 -2.12 -9.22 -2.33
CA ASP A 237 -0.98 -8.53 -2.96
C ASP A 237 -0.97 -8.75 -4.47
#